data_0a4666cb0e851dc4dad008b0f1ca1928
#
_entry.id   0a4666cb0e851dc4dad008b0f1ca1928
#
_cell.length_a   1.000
_cell.length_b   1.000
_cell.length_c   1.000
_cell.angle_alpha   90.00
_cell.angle_beta   90.00
_cell.angle_gamma   90.00
#
_symmetry.space_group_name_H-M   'P 1'
#
loop_
_entity.id
_entity.type
_entity.pdbx_description
1 polymer ?
#
loop_
_entity_poly.entity_id
_entity_poly.type
_entity_poly.pdbx_seq_one_letter_code
_entity_poly.pdbx_strand_id
1 'polypeptide(L)'
;MHRRTGILFLTLAALSAFGAEYDRSSALDISQGAIGRELNNYTLRDTEGQPFAISELRGKPLVVSMIYTSCHHICPTITRNLREKIGVAQEALGDEAFNVVTVGFDWRVDTPDRMREFESRLGIDDVKNWHFLATEAGVIDELSDNLGFLFYASAKGFDHLAQATIVDADGRIYRQVYGVDVETTAIVEPLKELVFNTPRSAGFVEHWVSTFRLFCTVYDPNSDRYRFDYSIFTAIVVGILCLGLIAIFIVREWRRAR
;
A
#
# COMPACT_ATOMS: atom_id res chain seq x y z
N MET A 1 -31.19 -22.12 76.06
CA MET A 1 -31.22 -20.94 75.15
C MET A 1 -29.92 -20.89 74.36
N HIS A 2 -29.93 -21.43 73.15
CA HIS A 2 -28.76 -21.48 72.25
C HIS A 2 -29.00 -20.48 71.09
N ARG A 3 -28.25 -19.39 71.09
CA ARG A 3 -28.19 -18.44 69.97
C ARG A 3 -27.27 -18.98 68.86
N ARG A 4 -27.87 -19.38 67.75
CA ARG A 4 -27.10 -19.70 66.52
C ARG A 4 -26.82 -18.40 65.75
N THR A 5 -25.56 -18.00 65.72
CA THR A 5 -25.04 -16.90 64.92
C THR A 5 -24.76 -17.42 63.49
N GLY A 6 -25.62 -17.09 62.51
CA GLY A 6 -25.39 -17.42 61.15
C GLY A 6 -24.38 -16.42 60.52
N ILE A 7 -23.24 -16.92 60.06
CA ILE A 7 -22.24 -16.18 59.31
C ILE A 7 -22.65 -16.25 57.83
N LEU A 8 -23.09 -15.07 57.31
CA LEU A 8 -23.41 -14.90 55.89
C LEU A 8 -22.10 -14.72 55.11
N PHE A 9 -21.65 -15.73 54.38
CA PHE A 9 -20.53 -15.63 53.44
C PHE A 9 -21.03 -14.88 52.18
N LEU A 10 -20.62 -13.61 52.09
CA LEU A 10 -20.78 -12.83 50.84
C LEU A 10 -19.66 -13.23 49.90
N THR A 11 -19.95 -14.14 48.94
CA THR A 11 -19.00 -14.45 47.85
C THR A 11 -19.04 -13.30 46.82
N LEU A 12 -18.00 -12.47 46.91
CA LEU A 12 -17.77 -11.44 45.90
C LEU A 12 -17.26 -12.15 44.60
N ALA A 13 -18.17 -12.37 43.67
CA ALA A 13 -17.78 -12.83 42.35
C ALA A 13 -17.08 -11.67 41.61
N ALA A 14 -15.74 -11.72 41.61
CA ALA A 14 -14.95 -10.85 40.76
C ALA A 14 -15.22 -11.26 39.28
N LEU A 15 -16.06 -10.52 38.57
CA LEU A 15 -16.12 -10.56 37.12
C LEU A 15 -14.77 -10.03 36.61
N SER A 16 -13.89 -10.94 36.29
CA SER A 16 -12.71 -10.65 35.50
C SER A 16 -13.22 -10.25 34.11
N ALA A 17 -13.33 -8.95 33.85
CA ALA A 17 -13.45 -8.44 32.49
C ALA A 17 -12.13 -8.80 31.78
N PHE A 18 -12.07 -9.95 31.13
CA PHE A 18 -11.04 -10.24 30.14
C PHE A 18 -11.28 -9.25 28.98
N GLY A 19 -10.62 -8.09 29.01
CA GLY A 19 -10.41 -7.31 27.82
C GLY A 19 -9.67 -8.20 26.81
N ALA A 20 -10.14 -8.29 25.58
CA ALA A 20 -9.44 -9.03 24.55
C ALA A 20 -8.01 -8.47 24.46
N GLU A 21 -7.02 -9.32 24.78
CA GLU A 21 -5.62 -8.97 24.68
C GLU A 21 -5.24 -9.05 23.19
N TYR A 22 -4.50 -8.03 22.70
CA TYR A 22 -4.02 -8.01 21.34
C TYR A 22 -3.04 -9.16 21.11
N ASP A 23 -3.43 -10.11 20.26
CA ASP A 23 -2.55 -11.17 19.80
C ASP A 23 -2.06 -10.91 18.37
N ARG A 24 -0.75 -10.72 18.24
CA ARG A 24 -0.11 -10.41 16.95
C ARG A 24 -0.27 -11.54 15.93
N SER A 25 -0.26 -12.79 16.35
CA SER A 25 -0.40 -13.92 15.44
C SER A 25 -1.80 -13.98 14.85
N SER A 26 -2.83 -13.82 15.67
CA SER A 26 -4.22 -13.73 15.22
C SER A 26 -4.46 -12.52 14.31
N ALA A 27 -3.85 -11.38 14.63
CA ALA A 27 -3.94 -10.18 13.78
C ALA A 27 -3.31 -10.43 12.39
N LEU A 28 -2.18 -11.14 12.34
CA LEU A 28 -1.54 -11.50 11.08
C LEU A 28 -2.39 -12.48 10.27
N ASP A 29 -2.96 -13.51 10.89
CA ASP A 29 -3.83 -14.49 10.23
C ASP A 29 -5.09 -13.83 9.66
N ILE A 30 -5.71 -12.92 10.40
CA ILE A 30 -6.87 -12.13 9.96
C ILE A 30 -6.50 -11.28 8.75
N SER A 31 -5.35 -10.59 8.83
CA SER A 31 -4.87 -9.74 7.75
C SER A 31 -4.55 -10.54 6.47
N GLN A 32 -3.85 -11.66 6.60
CA GLN A 32 -3.57 -12.54 5.46
C GLN A 32 -4.86 -13.17 4.88
N GLY A 33 -5.82 -13.50 5.74
CA GLY A 33 -7.13 -14.01 5.34
C GLY A 33 -8.00 -13.00 4.58
N ALA A 34 -7.62 -11.72 4.55
CA ALA A 34 -8.30 -10.69 3.77
C ALA A 34 -7.86 -10.66 2.31
N ILE A 35 -6.70 -11.26 1.96
CA ILE A 35 -6.22 -11.30 0.57
C ILE A 35 -7.24 -12.00 -0.33
N GLY A 36 -7.57 -11.38 -1.45
CA GLY A 36 -8.60 -11.83 -2.40
C GLY A 36 -10.01 -11.32 -2.10
N ARG A 37 -10.27 -10.71 -0.93
CA ARG A 37 -11.55 -10.05 -0.65
C ARG A 37 -11.71 -8.82 -1.53
N GLU A 38 -12.94 -8.52 -1.90
CA GLU A 38 -13.28 -7.26 -2.56
C GLU A 38 -13.41 -6.15 -1.50
N LEU A 39 -12.74 -5.04 -1.71
CA LEU A 39 -12.89 -3.83 -0.91
C LEU A 39 -14.22 -3.18 -1.26
N ASN A 40 -15.13 -3.11 -0.30
CA ASN A 40 -16.44 -2.50 -0.47
C ASN A 40 -16.31 -0.99 -0.76
N ASN A 41 -17.38 -0.41 -1.27
CA ASN A 41 -17.39 1.03 -1.49
C ASN A 41 -17.75 1.76 -0.19
N TYR A 42 -16.74 2.35 0.42
CA TYR A 42 -16.90 3.19 1.61
C TYR A 42 -16.87 4.66 1.22
N THR A 43 -17.74 5.46 1.85
CA THR A 43 -17.66 6.93 1.75
C THR A 43 -16.99 7.45 3.01
N LEU A 44 -15.85 8.09 2.82
CA LEU A 44 -15.01 8.71 3.84
C LEU A 44 -15.10 10.23 3.69
N ARG A 45 -14.32 10.98 4.47
CA ARG A 45 -14.21 12.44 4.31
C ARG A 45 -12.76 12.80 3.98
N ASP A 46 -12.61 13.64 2.97
CA ASP A 46 -11.31 14.22 2.63
C ASP A 46 -10.87 15.28 3.66
N THR A 47 -9.72 15.89 3.43
CA THR A 47 -9.15 16.93 4.31
C THR A 47 -9.97 18.23 4.31
N GLU A 48 -10.82 18.47 3.33
CA GLU A 48 -11.78 19.57 3.26
C GLU A 48 -13.14 19.21 3.89
N GLY A 49 -13.30 17.96 4.37
CA GLY A 49 -14.54 17.46 4.95
C GLY A 49 -15.59 17.05 3.93
N GLN A 50 -15.22 17.00 2.62
CA GLN A 50 -16.12 16.55 1.58
C GLN A 50 -16.24 15.04 1.56
N PRO A 51 -17.41 14.49 1.16
CA PRO A 51 -17.55 13.06 0.95
C PRO A 51 -16.61 12.58 -0.15
N PHE A 52 -15.88 11.50 0.12
CA PHE A 52 -14.97 10.85 -0.80
C PHE A 52 -15.27 9.34 -0.86
N ALA A 53 -15.66 8.84 -2.00
CA ALA A 53 -15.95 7.42 -2.18
C ALA A 53 -14.69 6.65 -2.61
N ILE A 54 -14.34 5.58 -1.91
CA ILE A 54 -13.18 4.74 -2.26
C ILE A 54 -13.30 4.20 -3.70
N SER A 55 -14.51 4.01 -4.20
CA SER A 55 -14.76 3.58 -5.59
C SER A 55 -14.27 4.58 -6.65
N GLU A 56 -14.07 5.85 -6.31
CA GLU A 56 -13.50 6.85 -7.23
C GLU A 56 -12.05 6.54 -7.62
N LEU A 57 -11.36 5.72 -6.80
CA LEU A 57 -10.00 5.29 -7.04
C LEU A 57 -9.88 3.98 -7.84
N ARG A 58 -11.02 3.35 -8.21
CA ARG A 58 -11.02 2.14 -9.03
C ARG A 58 -10.46 2.40 -10.44
N GLY A 59 -9.98 1.33 -11.08
CA GLY A 59 -9.31 1.41 -12.39
C GLY A 59 -7.80 1.60 -12.30
N LYS A 60 -7.28 1.83 -11.09
CA LYS A 60 -5.84 1.87 -10.79
C LYS A 60 -5.56 1.08 -9.51
N PRO A 61 -4.36 0.48 -9.35
CA PRO A 61 -3.95 -0.07 -8.08
C PRO A 61 -4.01 0.97 -6.97
N LEU A 62 -4.33 0.53 -5.75
CA LEU A 62 -4.46 1.39 -4.58
C LEU A 62 -3.62 0.85 -3.43
N VAL A 63 -2.86 1.72 -2.77
CA VAL A 63 -2.19 1.44 -1.50
C VAL A 63 -2.99 2.06 -0.38
N VAL A 64 -3.43 1.27 0.60
CA VAL A 64 -4.17 1.74 1.78
C VAL A 64 -3.29 1.62 3.01
N SER A 65 -3.11 2.72 3.74
CA SER A 65 -2.42 2.79 5.03
C SER A 65 -3.38 3.27 6.10
N MET A 66 -3.36 2.60 7.26
CA MET A 66 -4.21 2.95 8.41
C MET A 66 -3.37 3.62 9.49
N ILE A 67 -3.77 4.81 9.94
CA ILE A 67 -3.06 5.57 10.99
C ILE A 67 -4.04 6.11 12.03
N TYR A 68 -3.52 6.61 13.16
CA TYR A 68 -4.26 7.50 14.04
C TYR A 68 -3.39 8.72 14.39
N THR A 69 -3.98 9.92 14.31
CA THR A 69 -3.23 11.19 14.37
C THR A 69 -2.66 11.50 15.75
N SER A 70 -3.21 10.90 16.81
CA SER A 70 -2.72 11.01 18.19
C SER A 70 -1.46 10.15 18.45
N CYS A 71 -1.01 9.34 17.49
CA CYS A 71 0.26 8.64 17.54
C CYS A 71 1.42 9.58 17.17
N HIS A 72 2.25 9.96 18.16
CA HIS A 72 3.29 10.96 17.94
C HIS A 72 4.59 10.43 17.35
N HIS A 73 4.83 9.13 17.34
CA HIS A 73 6.12 8.54 16.94
C HIS A 73 6.02 7.54 15.78
N ILE A 74 5.25 6.48 15.96
CA ILE A 74 5.25 5.34 15.01
C ILE A 74 4.51 5.68 13.72
N CYS A 75 3.27 6.22 13.78
CA CYS A 75 2.51 6.55 12.58
C CYS A 75 3.19 7.57 11.66
N PRO A 76 3.77 8.69 12.19
CA PRO A 76 4.55 9.58 11.35
C PRO A 76 5.78 8.92 10.71
N THR A 77 6.42 7.98 11.41
CA THR A 77 7.58 7.24 10.88
C THR A 77 7.17 6.30 9.77
N ILE A 78 6.11 5.49 9.98
CA ILE A 78 5.55 4.60 8.95
C ILE A 78 5.17 5.39 7.69
N THR A 79 4.49 6.52 7.87
CA THR A 79 4.02 7.33 6.73
C THR A 79 5.17 7.97 5.96
N ARG A 80 6.24 8.43 6.65
CA ARG A 80 7.45 8.92 5.95
C ARG A 80 8.17 7.82 5.18
N ASN A 81 8.34 6.64 5.80
CA ASN A 81 8.96 5.50 5.13
C ASN A 81 8.12 5.07 3.93
N LEU A 82 6.79 5.03 4.07
CA LEU A 82 5.90 4.76 2.95
C LEU A 82 6.05 5.81 1.84
N ARG A 83 6.16 7.10 2.18
CA ARG A 83 6.39 8.18 1.20
C ARG A 83 7.64 7.95 0.35
N GLU A 84 8.74 7.54 0.98
CA GLU A 84 9.97 7.21 0.25
C GLU A 84 9.75 6.08 -0.75
N LYS A 85 9.08 5.01 -0.33
CA LYS A 85 8.81 3.85 -1.20
C LYS A 85 7.81 4.18 -2.32
N ILE A 86 6.81 5.01 -2.02
CA ILE A 86 5.86 5.53 -3.01
C ILE A 86 6.58 6.43 -4.03
N GLY A 87 7.52 7.28 -3.59
CA GLY A 87 8.34 8.08 -4.51
C GLY A 87 9.14 7.21 -5.48
N VAL A 88 9.77 6.14 -4.99
CA VAL A 88 10.47 5.17 -5.86
C VAL A 88 9.51 4.47 -6.82
N ALA A 89 8.30 4.11 -6.35
CA ALA A 89 7.27 3.52 -7.20
C ALA A 89 6.80 4.51 -8.30
N GLN A 90 6.60 5.78 -7.96
CA GLN A 90 6.22 6.83 -8.92
C GLN A 90 7.32 7.09 -9.95
N GLU A 91 8.59 7.14 -9.53
CA GLU A 91 9.73 7.24 -10.46
C GLU A 91 9.76 6.08 -11.45
N ALA A 92 9.49 4.86 -10.98
CA ALA A 92 9.53 3.64 -11.81
C ALA A 92 8.30 3.48 -12.70
N LEU A 93 7.09 3.73 -12.19
CA LEU A 93 5.81 3.39 -12.82
C LEU A 93 5.09 4.60 -13.44
N GLY A 94 5.42 5.80 -12.98
CA GLY A 94 4.75 7.06 -13.29
C GLY A 94 3.86 7.55 -12.15
N ASP A 95 3.77 8.88 -12.00
CA ASP A 95 3.08 9.55 -10.89
C ASP A 95 1.58 9.20 -10.79
N GLU A 96 0.96 8.87 -11.91
CA GLU A 96 -0.47 8.57 -11.99
C GLU A 96 -0.78 7.08 -12.16
N ALA A 97 0.22 6.21 -12.00
CA ALA A 97 0.06 4.78 -12.25
C ALA A 97 -0.81 4.07 -11.20
N PHE A 98 -0.85 4.59 -9.99
CA PHE A 98 -1.59 4.05 -8.84
C PHE A 98 -2.02 5.17 -7.91
N ASN A 99 -2.89 4.85 -6.95
CA ASN A 99 -3.35 5.77 -5.92
C ASN A 99 -2.85 5.32 -4.54
N VAL A 100 -2.78 6.26 -3.60
CA VAL A 100 -2.48 6.01 -2.19
C VAL A 100 -3.55 6.65 -1.33
N VAL A 101 -3.99 5.96 -0.29
CA VAL A 101 -4.91 6.47 0.71
C VAL A 101 -4.34 6.23 2.09
N THR A 102 -4.29 7.27 2.89
CA THR A 102 -4.03 7.17 4.33
C THR A 102 -5.31 7.48 5.09
N VAL A 103 -5.79 6.51 5.85
CA VAL A 103 -7.07 6.58 6.57
C VAL A 103 -6.82 6.72 8.06
N GLY A 104 -7.40 7.75 8.66
CA GLY A 104 -7.46 7.92 10.11
C GLY A 104 -8.52 6.99 10.70
N PHE A 105 -8.11 6.04 11.57
CA PHE A 105 -9.03 5.04 12.09
C PHE A 105 -9.62 5.37 13.49
N ASP A 106 -9.06 6.30 14.20
CA ASP A 106 -9.68 6.82 15.43
C ASP A 106 -10.71 7.89 15.07
N TRP A 107 -11.90 7.47 14.62
CA TRP A 107 -12.95 8.34 14.14
C TRP A 107 -13.34 9.49 15.09
N ARG A 108 -13.03 9.37 16.38
CA ARG A 108 -13.29 10.41 17.38
C ARG A 108 -12.28 11.54 17.35
N VAL A 109 -11.06 11.24 16.91
CA VAL A 109 -9.90 12.15 16.96
C VAL A 109 -9.43 12.52 15.57
N ASP A 110 -9.44 11.58 14.62
CA ASP A 110 -8.93 11.73 13.27
C ASP A 110 -9.95 12.43 12.36
N THR A 111 -10.29 13.67 12.75
CA THR A 111 -11.17 14.54 11.95
C THR A 111 -10.48 14.99 10.65
N PRO A 112 -11.23 15.49 9.64
CA PRO A 112 -10.66 16.08 8.42
C PRO A 112 -9.54 17.09 8.71
N ASP A 113 -9.74 18.00 9.67
CA ASP A 113 -8.72 18.97 10.06
C ASP A 113 -7.46 18.32 10.63
N ARG A 114 -7.60 17.25 11.43
CA ARG A 114 -6.47 16.49 11.97
C ARG A 114 -5.73 15.74 10.89
N MET A 115 -6.43 15.18 9.92
CA MET A 115 -5.83 14.50 8.78
C MET A 115 -5.04 15.50 7.91
N ARG A 116 -5.60 16.70 7.66
CA ARG A 116 -4.90 17.79 6.94
C ARG A 116 -3.64 18.26 7.70
N GLU A 117 -3.72 18.44 9.01
CA GLU A 117 -2.58 18.80 9.85
C GLU A 117 -1.48 17.72 9.79
N PHE A 118 -1.87 16.44 9.82
CA PHE A 118 -0.95 15.31 9.73
C PHE A 118 -0.24 15.26 8.38
N GLU A 119 -0.99 15.40 7.29
CA GLU A 119 -0.50 15.48 5.91
C GLU A 119 0.54 16.61 5.74
N SER A 120 0.16 17.85 6.07
CA SER A 120 1.02 19.03 5.95
C SER A 120 2.28 18.94 6.80
N ARG A 121 2.18 18.42 8.03
CA ARG A 121 3.33 18.22 8.92
C ARG A 121 4.36 17.23 8.35
N LEU A 122 3.93 16.30 7.52
CA LEU A 122 4.81 15.35 6.86
C LEU A 122 5.29 15.82 5.50
N GLY A 123 4.77 16.96 4.98
CA GLY A 123 5.10 17.50 3.66
C GLY A 123 4.71 16.52 2.55
N ILE A 124 3.47 16.01 2.59
CA ILE A 124 2.94 15.04 1.61
C ILE A 124 1.84 15.68 0.76
N ASP A 125 1.40 16.87 1.11
CA ASP A 125 0.40 17.68 0.43
C ASP A 125 0.70 17.98 -1.06
N ASP A 126 1.95 17.81 -1.47
CA ASP A 126 2.40 17.94 -2.87
C ASP A 126 2.46 16.61 -3.64
N VAL A 127 2.23 15.47 -2.97
CA VAL A 127 2.30 14.15 -3.61
C VAL A 127 1.01 13.84 -4.34
N LYS A 128 1.07 13.80 -5.65
CA LYS A 128 -0.09 13.47 -6.49
C LYS A 128 -0.67 12.09 -6.16
N ASN A 129 -1.99 11.99 -6.27
CA ASN A 129 -2.74 10.74 -6.05
C ASN A 129 -2.56 10.13 -4.64
N TRP A 130 -2.19 10.93 -3.63
CA TRP A 130 -2.21 10.52 -2.23
C TRP A 130 -3.30 11.29 -1.49
N HIS A 131 -4.27 10.57 -0.94
CA HIS A 131 -5.42 11.13 -0.25
C HIS A 131 -5.37 10.80 1.23
N PHE A 132 -5.59 11.80 2.08
CA PHE A 132 -5.73 11.64 3.52
C PHE A 132 -7.20 11.73 3.87
N LEU A 133 -7.74 10.66 4.46
CA LEU A 133 -9.18 10.52 4.67
C LEU A 133 -9.48 10.26 6.15
N ALA A 134 -10.54 10.90 6.63
CA ALA A 134 -11.13 10.66 7.94
C ALA A 134 -12.29 9.68 7.84
N THR A 135 -12.45 8.83 8.85
CA THR A 135 -13.58 7.90 8.96
C THR A 135 -14.67 8.41 9.87
N GLU A 136 -15.85 7.79 9.78
CA GLU A 136 -16.96 7.98 10.71
C GLU A 136 -17.24 6.70 11.52
N ALA A 137 -17.98 6.85 12.63
CA ALA A 137 -18.44 5.71 13.43
C ALA A 137 -19.21 4.71 12.55
N GLY A 138 -18.94 3.43 12.75
CA GLY A 138 -19.55 2.34 11.96
C GLY A 138 -18.83 2.04 10.65
N VAL A 139 -18.41 3.05 9.90
CA VAL A 139 -17.64 2.86 8.67
C VAL A 139 -16.28 2.24 8.98
N ILE A 140 -15.62 2.69 10.04
CA ILE A 140 -14.30 2.18 10.41
C ILE A 140 -14.32 0.69 10.77
N ASP A 141 -15.34 0.24 11.48
CA ASP A 141 -15.45 -1.16 11.89
C ASP A 141 -15.58 -2.08 10.67
N GLU A 142 -16.42 -1.70 9.70
CA GLU A 142 -16.61 -2.43 8.45
C GLU A 142 -15.37 -2.37 7.55
N LEU A 143 -14.75 -1.20 7.42
CA LEU A 143 -13.55 -1.01 6.61
C LEU A 143 -12.37 -1.81 7.18
N SER A 144 -12.16 -1.76 8.49
CA SER A 144 -11.07 -2.49 9.14
C SER A 144 -11.25 -4.01 9.03
N ASP A 145 -12.47 -4.52 9.22
CA ASP A 145 -12.77 -5.94 9.00
C ASP A 145 -12.51 -6.35 7.54
N ASN A 146 -12.97 -5.54 6.60
CA ASN A 146 -12.81 -5.81 5.17
C ASN A 146 -11.32 -5.84 4.76
N LEU A 147 -10.51 -4.90 5.28
CA LEU A 147 -9.05 -4.86 5.07
C LEU A 147 -8.26 -5.92 5.86
N GLY A 148 -8.93 -6.59 6.82
CA GLY A 148 -8.24 -7.46 7.77
C GLY A 148 -7.30 -6.67 8.70
N PHE A 149 -7.66 -5.44 9.04
CA PHE A 149 -6.92 -4.57 9.93
C PHE A 149 -7.50 -4.63 11.34
N LEU A 150 -6.83 -5.35 12.22
CA LEU A 150 -7.25 -5.51 13.61
C LEU A 150 -6.56 -4.47 14.49
N PHE A 151 -7.34 -3.75 15.29
CA PHE A 151 -6.82 -2.78 16.26
C PHE A 151 -7.59 -2.85 17.58
N TYR A 152 -6.89 -2.63 18.68
CA TYR A 152 -7.47 -2.60 20.04
C TYR A 152 -7.00 -1.37 20.79
N ALA A 153 -7.91 -0.74 21.51
CA ALA A 153 -7.54 0.35 22.42
C ALA A 153 -6.61 -0.16 23.53
N SER A 154 -5.51 0.53 23.78
CA SER A 154 -4.53 0.22 24.81
C SER A 154 -4.17 1.46 25.62
N ALA A 155 -3.44 1.28 26.71
CA ALA A 155 -3.01 2.39 27.57
C ALA A 155 -2.07 3.39 26.84
N LYS A 156 -1.51 3.01 25.68
CA LYS A 156 -0.59 3.84 24.88
C LYS A 156 -1.21 4.29 23.55
N GLY A 157 -2.51 4.16 23.37
CA GLY A 157 -3.24 4.45 22.15
C GLY A 157 -3.91 3.19 21.58
N PHE A 158 -3.38 2.64 20.52
CA PHE A 158 -3.92 1.43 19.92
C PHE A 158 -2.82 0.42 19.61
N ASP A 159 -3.10 -0.85 19.91
CA ASP A 159 -2.27 -1.96 19.48
C ASP A 159 -2.81 -2.49 18.15
N HIS A 160 -1.98 -2.52 17.12
CA HIS A 160 -2.29 -2.98 15.77
C HIS A 160 -1.03 -3.40 15.01
N LEU A 161 -1.19 -4.08 13.89
CA LEU A 161 -0.09 -4.31 12.95
C LEU A 161 0.27 -3.01 12.22
N ALA A 162 1.56 -2.74 12.06
CA ALA A 162 2.04 -1.79 11.05
C ALA A 162 1.83 -2.46 9.68
N GLN A 163 0.76 -2.07 8.99
CA GLN A 163 0.26 -2.72 7.78
C GLN A 163 -0.04 -1.69 6.71
N ALA A 164 0.34 -2.02 5.47
CA ALA A 164 -0.18 -1.38 4.26
C ALA A 164 -0.84 -2.44 3.39
N THR A 165 -2.02 -2.15 2.85
CA THR A 165 -2.80 -3.04 2.00
C THR A 165 -2.70 -2.58 0.56
N ILE A 166 -2.30 -3.47 -0.35
CA ILE A 166 -2.27 -3.21 -1.79
C ILE A 166 -3.52 -3.85 -2.41
N VAL A 167 -4.27 -3.05 -3.14
CA VAL A 167 -5.54 -3.40 -3.78
C VAL A 167 -5.36 -3.27 -5.28
N ASP A 168 -5.92 -4.19 -6.05
CA ASP A 168 -5.88 -4.13 -7.52
C ASP A 168 -6.87 -3.10 -8.10
N ALA A 169 -6.85 -2.92 -9.41
CA ALA A 169 -7.69 -1.97 -10.12
C ALA A 169 -9.20 -2.29 -10.02
N ASP A 170 -9.55 -3.55 -9.79
CA ASP A 170 -10.93 -4.03 -9.62
C ASP A 170 -11.41 -3.87 -8.17
N GLY A 171 -10.49 -3.53 -7.26
CA GLY A 171 -10.77 -3.32 -5.85
C GLY A 171 -10.61 -4.60 -5.01
N ARG A 172 -9.83 -5.60 -5.47
CA ARG A 172 -9.53 -6.79 -4.67
C ARG A 172 -8.23 -6.60 -3.91
N ILE A 173 -8.23 -7.02 -2.66
CA ILE A 173 -7.02 -7.00 -1.84
C ILE A 173 -6.01 -7.99 -2.44
N TYR A 174 -4.91 -7.44 -2.95
CA TYR A 174 -3.89 -8.18 -3.67
C TYR A 174 -2.78 -8.67 -2.74
N ARG A 175 -2.30 -7.78 -1.84
CA ARG A 175 -1.20 -8.09 -0.92
C ARG A 175 -1.27 -7.26 0.35
N GLN A 176 -0.84 -7.87 1.45
CA GLN A 176 -0.59 -7.19 2.72
C GLN A 176 0.91 -7.02 2.92
N VAL A 177 1.34 -5.85 3.34
CA VAL A 177 2.75 -5.51 3.60
C VAL A 177 2.89 -5.06 5.04
N TYR A 178 3.88 -5.58 5.77
CA TYR A 178 4.03 -5.37 7.21
C TYR A 178 5.37 -4.77 7.56
N GLY A 179 5.37 -3.88 8.53
CA GLY A 179 6.58 -3.30 9.11
C GLY A 179 6.52 -1.78 9.23
N VAL A 180 7.36 -1.24 10.10
CA VAL A 180 7.54 0.21 10.26
C VAL A 180 8.38 0.75 9.10
N ASP A 181 9.41 0.01 8.73
CA ASP A 181 10.28 0.26 7.57
C ASP A 181 10.21 -0.97 6.67
N VAL A 182 9.39 -0.87 5.63
CA VAL A 182 9.20 -1.94 4.65
C VAL A 182 10.25 -1.81 3.55
N GLU A 183 10.68 -2.95 3.02
CA GLU A 183 11.57 -2.94 1.85
C GLU A 183 10.86 -2.32 0.64
N THR A 184 11.60 -1.55 -0.15
CA THR A 184 11.08 -0.91 -1.36
C THR A 184 10.43 -1.90 -2.32
N THR A 185 11.04 -3.07 -2.49
CA THR A 185 10.52 -4.16 -3.32
C THR A 185 9.17 -4.69 -2.85
N ALA A 186 8.88 -4.67 -1.54
CA ALA A 186 7.61 -5.13 -1.00
C ALA A 186 6.41 -4.26 -1.41
N ILE A 187 6.65 -3.00 -1.78
CA ILE A 187 5.64 -2.07 -2.31
C ILE A 187 5.70 -2.01 -3.83
N VAL A 188 6.90 -1.86 -4.40
CA VAL A 188 7.07 -1.57 -5.84
C VAL A 188 6.76 -2.77 -6.71
N GLU A 189 7.21 -3.98 -6.34
CA GLU A 189 6.97 -5.17 -7.17
C GLU A 189 5.47 -5.53 -7.30
N PRO A 190 4.66 -5.56 -6.22
CA PRO A 190 3.22 -5.77 -6.39
C PRO A 190 2.52 -4.68 -7.22
N LEU A 191 2.90 -3.41 -7.03
CA LEU A 191 2.36 -2.32 -7.83
C LEU A 191 2.73 -2.48 -9.30
N LYS A 192 3.98 -2.86 -9.58
CA LYS A 192 4.47 -3.16 -10.91
C LYS A 192 3.66 -4.29 -11.55
N GLU A 193 3.48 -5.42 -10.87
CA GLU A 193 2.66 -6.54 -11.33
C GLU A 193 1.24 -6.07 -11.70
N LEU A 194 0.59 -5.28 -10.85
CA LEU A 194 -0.78 -4.81 -11.06
C LEU A 194 -0.90 -3.78 -12.18
N VAL A 195 0.03 -2.84 -12.26
CA VAL A 195 0.06 -1.81 -13.30
C VAL A 195 0.20 -2.41 -14.70
N PHE A 196 0.88 -3.58 -14.83
CA PHE A 196 1.08 -4.27 -16.13
C PHE A 196 -0.02 -5.23 -16.50
N ASN A 197 -0.58 -5.93 -15.51
CA ASN A 197 -1.65 -6.90 -15.74
C ASN A 197 -3.02 -6.21 -15.94
N THR A 198 -3.13 -4.90 -15.68
CA THR A 198 -4.37 -4.15 -15.91
C THR A 198 -4.44 -3.73 -17.37
N PRO A 199 -5.46 -4.20 -18.16
CA PRO A 199 -5.68 -3.73 -19.52
C PRO A 199 -6.04 -2.24 -19.49
N ARG A 200 -5.06 -1.37 -19.75
CA ARG A 200 -5.33 0.06 -19.90
C ARG A 200 -5.94 0.31 -21.27
N SER A 201 -7.01 1.10 -21.30
CA SER A 201 -7.57 1.69 -22.53
C SER A 201 -6.64 2.76 -23.15
N ALA A 202 -5.40 2.87 -22.68
CA ALA A 202 -4.37 3.76 -23.21
C ALA A 202 -4.01 3.36 -24.64
N GLY A 203 -3.77 4.36 -25.49
CA GLY A 203 -3.45 4.14 -26.91
C GLY A 203 -2.25 3.20 -27.11
N PHE A 204 -2.24 2.50 -28.23
CA PHE A 204 -1.24 1.47 -28.57
C PHE A 204 0.23 1.92 -28.31
N VAL A 205 0.54 3.20 -28.56
CA VAL A 205 1.87 3.78 -28.37
C VAL A 205 2.23 3.94 -26.89
N GLU A 206 1.29 4.40 -26.05
CA GLU A 206 1.51 4.57 -24.61
C GLU A 206 1.71 3.23 -23.90
N HIS A 207 0.98 2.20 -24.33
CA HIS A 207 1.17 0.84 -23.82
C HIS A 207 2.58 0.31 -24.14
N TRP A 208 3.08 0.51 -25.36
CA TRP A 208 4.43 0.10 -25.75
C TRP A 208 5.52 0.85 -24.98
N VAL A 209 5.38 2.17 -24.82
CA VAL A 209 6.36 3.00 -24.09
C VAL A 209 6.41 2.61 -22.60
N SER A 210 5.25 2.39 -21.98
CA SER A 210 5.20 1.95 -20.58
C SER A 210 5.79 0.55 -20.41
N THR A 211 5.46 -0.39 -21.31
CA THR A 211 6.00 -1.76 -21.30
C THR A 211 7.51 -1.77 -21.48
N PHE A 212 8.06 -0.98 -22.43
CA PHE A 212 9.49 -0.85 -22.63
C PHE A 212 10.22 -0.28 -21.40
N ARG A 213 9.66 0.77 -20.78
CA ARG A 213 10.26 1.42 -19.61
C ARG A 213 10.47 0.44 -18.45
N LEU A 214 9.67 -0.57 -18.38
CA LEU A 214 9.62 -1.53 -17.29
C LEU A 214 10.45 -2.78 -17.47
N PHE A 215 10.53 -3.29 -18.70
CA PHE A 215 11.48 -4.37 -19.00
C PHE A 215 12.93 -3.94 -18.76
N CYS A 216 13.20 -2.64 -18.80
CA CYS A 216 14.54 -2.07 -18.64
C CYS A 216 14.80 -1.48 -17.25
N THR A 217 13.88 -1.63 -16.28
CA THR A 217 14.07 -1.07 -14.95
C THR A 217 14.42 -2.17 -13.96
N VAL A 218 15.67 -2.18 -13.47
CA VAL A 218 16.18 -3.16 -12.50
C VAL A 218 16.37 -2.47 -11.14
N TYR A 219 15.97 -3.14 -10.07
CA TYR A 219 16.20 -2.70 -8.72
C TYR A 219 17.69 -2.81 -8.34
N ASP A 220 18.27 -1.72 -7.85
CA ASP A 220 19.63 -1.67 -7.30
C ASP A 220 19.59 -1.65 -5.78
N PRO A 221 19.93 -2.77 -5.10
CA PRO A 221 19.86 -2.88 -3.65
C PRO A 221 20.78 -1.90 -2.91
N ASN A 222 21.88 -1.43 -3.56
CA ASN A 222 22.86 -0.55 -2.92
C ASN A 222 22.36 0.90 -2.83
N SER A 223 21.50 1.32 -3.75
CA SER A 223 20.96 2.68 -3.79
C SER A 223 19.49 2.76 -3.40
N ASP A 224 18.86 1.60 -3.11
CA ASP A 224 17.40 1.45 -2.87
C ASP A 224 16.54 2.13 -3.94
N ARG A 225 16.98 2.05 -5.21
CA ARG A 225 16.33 2.70 -6.35
C ARG A 225 16.21 1.77 -7.54
N TYR A 226 15.22 2.05 -8.37
CA TYR A 226 15.08 1.42 -9.69
C TYR A 226 15.91 2.22 -10.70
N ARG A 227 16.86 1.53 -11.37
CA ARG A 227 17.68 2.13 -12.43
C ARG A 227 17.30 1.54 -13.78
N PHE A 228 17.33 2.40 -14.79
CA PHE A 228 17.15 1.96 -16.17
C PHE A 228 18.37 1.19 -16.64
N ASP A 229 18.18 -0.07 -17.05
CA ASP A 229 19.24 -0.93 -17.56
C ASP A 229 19.34 -0.80 -19.09
N TYR A 230 20.43 -0.20 -19.55
CA TYR A 230 20.72 -0.02 -20.97
C TYR A 230 21.32 -1.27 -21.63
N SER A 231 21.57 -2.36 -20.90
CA SER A 231 22.25 -3.55 -21.40
C SER A 231 21.53 -4.19 -22.60
N ILE A 232 20.19 -4.21 -22.56
CA ILE A 232 19.36 -4.72 -23.67
C ILE A 232 19.57 -3.89 -24.94
N PHE A 233 19.62 -2.57 -24.82
CA PHE A 233 19.83 -1.68 -25.97
C PHE A 233 21.22 -1.87 -26.57
N THR A 234 22.25 -1.96 -25.72
CA THR A 234 23.61 -2.25 -26.18
C THR A 234 23.71 -3.60 -26.86
N ALA A 235 23.05 -4.64 -26.31
CA ALA A 235 23.00 -5.97 -26.93
C ALA A 235 22.30 -5.96 -28.29
N ILE A 236 21.19 -5.23 -28.43
CA ILE A 236 20.45 -5.08 -29.70
C ILE A 236 21.33 -4.35 -30.73
N VAL A 237 21.96 -3.24 -30.37
CA VAL A 237 22.85 -2.49 -31.28
C VAL A 237 24.00 -3.34 -31.72
N VAL A 238 24.68 -4.04 -30.83
CA VAL A 238 25.79 -4.95 -31.15
C VAL A 238 25.30 -6.09 -32.07
N GLY A 239 24.13 -6.67 -31.76
CA GLY A 239 23.52 -7.71 -32.58
C GLY A 239 23.23 -7.25 -34.01
N ILE A 240 22.64 -6.07 -34.18
CA ILE A 240 22.37 -5.48 -35.50
C ILE A 240 23.66 -5.22 -36.26
N LEU A 241 24.69 -4.67 -35.60
CA LEU A 241 26.00 -4.44 -36.23
C LEU A 241 26.68 -5.74 -36.69
N CYS A 242 26.65 -6.77 -35.85
CA CYS A 242 27.19 -8.09 -36.20
C CYS A 242 26.46 -8.71 -37.40
N LEU A 243 25.13 -8.69 -37.38
CA LEU A 243 24.32 -9.22 -38.49
C LEU A 243 24.54 -8.41 -39.78
N GLY A 244 24.66 -7.08 -39.66
CA GLY A 244 24.97 -6.19 -40.77
C GLY A 244 26.32 -6.50 -41.40
N LEU A 245 27.37 -6.70 -40.61
CA LEU A 245 28.71 -7.09 -41.09
C LEU A 245 28.69 -8.45 -41.78
N ILE A 246 28.00 -9.43 -41.21
CA ILE A 246 27.85 -10.77 -41.84
C ILE A 246 27.12 -10.65 -43.19
N ALA A 247 26.03 -9.89 -43.25
CA ALA A 247 25.30 -9.68 -44.51
C ALA A 247 26.16 -8.99 -45.57
N ILE A 248 26.92 -7.94 -45.18
CA ILE A 248 27.85 -7.26 -46.11
C ILE A 248 28.90 -8.22 -46.60
N PHE A 249 29.46 -9.06 -45.71
CA PHE A 249 30.47 -10.06 -46.09
C PHE A 249 29.89 -11.07 -47.10
N ILE A 250 28.72 -11.62 -46.86
CA ILE A 250 28.04 -12.57 -47.75
C ILE A 250 27.76 -11.93 -49.11
N VAL A 251 27.20 -10.71 -49.13
CA VAL A 251 26.90 -10.01 -50.39
C VAL A 251 28.19 -9.72 -51.19
N ARG A 252 29.25 -9.35 -50.51
CA ARG A 252 30.54 -9.05 -51.10
C ARG A 252 31.21 -10.29 -51.71
N GLU A 253 31.12 -11.43 -51.01
CA GLU A 253 31.64 -12.69 -51.49
C GLU A 253 30.83 -13.23 -52.66
N TRP A 254 29.50 -13.11 -52.59
CA TRP A 254 28.62 -13.51 -53.72
C TRP A 254 28.82 -12.66 -54.95
N ARG A 255 29.13 -11.36 -54.80
CA ARG A 255 29.48 -10.48 -55.94
C ARG A 255 30.87 -10.77 -56.52
N ARG A 256 31.79 -11.35 -55.76
CA ARG A 256 33.13 -11.76 -56.23
C ARG A 256 33.10 -13.11 -56.97
N ALA A 257 32.11 -13.95 -56.63
CA ALA A 257 31.96 -15.28 -57.23
C ALA A 257 31.16 -15.25 -58.55
N ARG A 258 30.59 -14.09 -58.91
CA ARG A 258 29.99 -13.84 -60.25
C ARG A 258 30.95 -13.07 -61.15
#